data_f4e89c8cfb000c92ead5abce14634275
#
_entry.id   f4e89c8cfb000c92ead5abce14634275
#
_cell.length_a   1.000
_cell.length_b   1.000
_cell.length_c   1.000
_cell.angle_alpha   90.00
_cell.angle_beta   90.00
_cell.angle_gamma   90.00
#
_symmetry.space_group_name_H-M   'P 1'
#
loop_
_entity.id
_entity.type
_entity.pdbx_description
1 polymer ?
#
loop_
_entity_poly.entity_id
_entity_poly.type
_entity_poly.pdbx_seq_one_letter_code
_entity_poly.pdbx_strand_id
1 'polypeptide(L)'
;MRFWDSSAVVPLLVVEPATAEREKQLRADPVMLVWWGTAVECASALQRLVREGAMSASDARAAEARLRHLEKHWVEVEPTQTVRAQTERLLRIHPLRAADALQLAAAVVACHHEATTSPFETAALRLADAAQREGFVVG
;
A
#
# COMPACT_ATOMS: atom_id res chain seq x y z
N MET A 1 -12.62 2.46 6.55
CA MET A 1 -11.16 2.57 6.49
C MET A 1 -10.58 1.35 5.80
N ARG A 2 -9.70 1.56 4.84
CA ARG A 2 -9.04 0.48 4.07
C ARG A 2 -7.53 0.60 4.22
N PHE A 3 -6.86 -0.53 4.33
CA PHE A 3 -5.38 -0.53 4.24
C PHE A 3 -4.97 -0.55 2.76
N TRP A 4 -4.03 0.31 2.40
CA TRP A 4 -3.53 0.48 1.03
C TRP A 4 -2.04 0.18 0.97
N ASP A 5 -1.68 -0.91 0.31
CA ASP A 5 -0.30 -1.17 -0.09
C ASP A 5 0.12 -0.21 -1.21
N SER A 6 1.41 0.06 -1.33
CA SER A 6 1.96 0.97 -2.33
C SER A 6 1.54 0.63 -3.77
N SER A 7 1.44 -0.66 -4.11
CA SER A 7 1.00 -1.08 -5.45
C SER A 7 -0.46 -0.70 -5.77
N ALA A 8 -1.29 -0.52 -4.75
CA ALA A 8 -2.66 -0.03 -4.91
C ALA A 8 -2.73 1.50 -4.90
N VAL A 9 -1.76 2.18 -4.29
CA VAL A 9 -1.68 3.65 -4.27
C VAL A 9 -1.18 4.21 -5.60
N VAL A 10 -0.19 3.58 -6.22
CA VAL A 10 0.41 4.06 -7.49
C VAL A 10 -0.63 4.35 -8.58
N PRO A 11 -1.67 3.52 -8.81
CA PRO A 11 -2.72 3.83 -9.78
C PRO A 11 -3.54 5.09 -9.48
N LEU A 12 -3.48 5.62 -8.26
CA LEU A 12 -4.08 6.90 -7.89
C LEU A 12 -3.18 8.09 -8.27
N LEU A 13 -1.90 7.83 -8.52
CA LEU A 13 -0.89 8.85 -8.87
C LEU A 13 -0.66 8.92 -10.37
N VAL A 14 -0.76 7.80 -11.05
CA VAL A 14 -0.47 7.60 -12.48
C VAL A 14 -1.66 6.88 -13.10
N VAL A 15 -2.06 7.32 -14.29
CA VAL A 15 -3.17 6.65 -15.01
C VAL A 15 -2.72 5.28 -15.50
N GLU A 16 -3.37 4.25 -14.99
CA GLU A 16 -3.16 2.85 -15.29
C GLU A 16 -4.51 2.13 -15.47
N PRO A 17 -4.55 0.90 -15.97
CA PRO A 17 -5.83 0.15 -16.10
C PRO A 17 -6.59 0.03 -14.77
N ALA A 18 -5.90 -0.05 -13.65
CA ALA A 18 -6.52 -0.17 -12.33
C ALA A 18 -7.03 1.15 -11.73
N THR A 19 -6.70 2.30 -12.30
CA THR A 19 -6.99 3.63 -11.73
C THR A 19 -8.47 3.82 -11.42
N ALA A 20 -9.35 3.52 -12.38
CA ALA A 20 -10.80 3.74 -12.20
C ALA A 20 -11.36 2.94 -11.02
N GLU A 21 -10.94 1.68 -10.86
CA GLU A 21 -11.37 0.83 -9.75
C GLU A 21 -10.81 1.35 -8.41
N ARG A 22 -9.54 1.73 -8.37
CA ARG A 22 -8.91 2.29 -7.16
C ARG A 22 -9.57 3.61 -6.72
N GLU A 23 -9.88 4.48 -7.67
CA GLU A 23 -10.61 5.71 -7.37
C GLU A 23 -12.02 5.44 -6.85
N LYS A 24 -12.70 4.44 -7.40
CA LYS A 24 -14.02 4.00 -6.93
C LYS A 24 -13.94 3.50 -5.48
N GLN A 25 -12.96 2.67 -5.16
CA GLN A 25 -12.71 2.17 -3.80
C GLN A 25 -12.45 3.32 -2.83
N LEU A 26 -11.64 4.29 -3.23
CA LEU A 26 -11.32 5.46 -2.40
C LEU A 26 -12.55 6.36 -2.18
N ARG A 27 -13.39 6.54 -3.19
CA ARG A 27 -14.65 7.29 -3.03
C ARG A 27 -15.63 6.59 -2.10
N ALA A 28 -15.69 5.26 -2.16
CA ALA A 28 -16.58 4.47 -1.31
C ALA A 28 -16.14 4.49 0.17
N ASP A 29 -14.84 4.56 0.42
CA ASP A 29 -14.27 4.60 1.77
C ASP A 29 -13.01 5.50 1.74
N PRO A 30 -13.17 6.81 2.01
CA PRO A 30 -12.10 7.78 1.79
C PRO A 30 -10.98 7.76 2.84
N VAL A 31 -11.12 6.98 3.91
CA VAL A 31 -10.08 6.90 4.93
C VAL A 31 -9.04 5.85 4.53
N MET A 32 -7.88 6.32 4.10
CA MET A 32 -6.74 5.48 3.75
C MET A 32 -5.88 5.22 4.97
N LEU A 33 -5.60 3.96 5.24
CA LEU A 33 -4.60 3.53 6.21
C LEU A 33 -3.41 2.96 5.44
N VAL A 34 -2.20 3.44 5.72
CA VAL A 34 -0.99 3.03 5.01
C VAL A 34 0.16 2.74 5.98
N TRP A 35 1.12 1.95 5.53
CA TRP A 35 2.40 1.80 6.20
C TRP A 35 3.24 3.08 6.08
N TRP A 36 3.98 3.43 7.11
CA TRP A 36 4.88 4.58 7.12
C TRP A 36 5.82 4.63 5.89
N GLY A 37 6.29 3.48 5.42
CA GLY A 37 7.17 3.39 4.25
C GLY A 37 6.46 3.50 2.90
N THR A 38 5.14 3.54 2.85
CA THR A 38 4.36 3.56 1.60
C THR A 38 4.69 4.78 0.74
N ALA A 39 4.86 5.96 1.33
CA ALA A 39 5.24 7.16 0.57
C ALA A 39 6.59 6.98 -0.15
N VAL A 40 7.57 6.39 0.52
CA VAL A 40 8.90 6.11 -0.08
C VAL A 40 8.79 5.07 -1.19
N GLU A 41 8.00 4.02 -1.00
CA GLU A 41 7.78 3.01 -2.03
C GLU A 41 7.09 3.60 -3.27
N CYS A 42 6.11 4.48 -3.09
CA CYS A 42 5.46 5.19 -4.19
C CYS A 42 6.44 6.12 -4.92
N ALA A 43 7.25 6.89 -4.18
CA ALA A 43 8.28 7.74 -4.77
C ALA A 43 9.29 6.91 -5.58
N SER A 44 9.70 5.76 -5.06
CA SER A 44 10.58 4.82 -5.76
C SER A 44 9.95 4.31 -7.06
N ALA A 45 8.67 3.96 -7.04
CA ALA A 45 7.94 3.50 -8.22
C ALA A 45 7.89 4.58 -9.31
N LEU A 46 7.62 5.84 -8.94
CA LEU A 46 7.60 6.96 -9.86
C LEU A 46 8.97 7.18 -10.51
N GLN A 47 10.05 7.16 -9.74
CA GLN A 47 11.40 7.34 -10.26
C GLN A 47 11.82 6.18 -11.17
N ARG A 48 11.38 4.96 -10.90
CA ARG A 48 11.61 3.81 -11.77
C ARG A 48 10.94 4.01 -13.13
N LEU A 49 9.71 4.50 -13.17
CA LEU A 49 9.00 4.81 -14.42
C LEU A 49 9.75 5.86 -15.26
N VAL A 50 10.34 6.86 -14.62
CA VAL A 50 11.19 7.86 -15.30
C VAL A 50 12.44 7.20 -15.90
N ARG A 51 13.15 6.39 -15.11
CA ARG A 51 14.37 5.69 -15.57
C ARG A 51 14.10 4.73 -16.72
N GLU A 52 12.92 4.10 -16.73
CA GLU A 52 12.51 3.17 -17.79
C GLU A 52 11.96 3.87 -19.03
N GLY A 53 11.87 5.19 -19.03
CA GLY A 53 11.32 5.98 -20.12
C GLY A 53 9.81 5.91 -20.27
N ALA A 54 9.11 5.34 -19.27
CA ALA A 54 7.65 5.21 -19.29
C ALA A 54 6.93 6.49 -18.82
N MET A 55 7.66 7.44 -18.24
CA MET A 55 7.12 8.68 -17.70
C MET A 55 8.15 9.80 -17.84
N SER A 56 7.69 11.01 -18.24
CA SER A 56 8.54 12.19 -18.25
C SER A 56 8.82 12.68 -16.82
N ALA A 57 9.93 13.43 -16.66
CA ALA A 57 10.23 14.07 -15.38
C ALA A 57 9.13 15.06 -14.95
N SER A 58 8.50 15.74 -15.90
CA SER A 58 7.38 16.64 -15.64
C SER A 58 6.15 15.90 -15.10
N ASP A 59 5.78 14.77 -15.72
CA ASP A 59 4.66 13.94 -15.27
C ASP A 59 4.95 13.33 -13.90
N ALA A 60 6.20 12.94 -13.62
CA ALA A 60 6.60 12.43 -12.32
C ALA A 60 6.43 13.50 -11.23
N ARG A 61 6.81 14.76 -11.50
CA ARG A 61 6.57 15.85 -10.54
C ARG A 61 5.09 16.06 -10.24
N ALA A 62 4.23 15.96 -11.27
CA ALA A 62 2.78 16.05 -11.07
C ALA A 62 2.26 14.88 -10.22
N ALA A 63 2.76 13.67 -10.46
CA ALA A 63 2.41 12.49 -9.66
C ALA A 63 2.88 12.62 -8.21
N GLU A 64 4.09 13.14 -8.00
CA GLU A 64 4.61 13.44 -6.65
C GLU A 64 3.75 14.47 -5.92
N ALA A 65 3.25 15.48 -6.61
CA ALA A 65 2.33 16.46 -6.03
C ALA A 65 1.02 15.79 -5.55
N ARG A 66 0.49 14.85 -6.34
CA ARG A 66 -0.67 14.03 -5.93
C ARG A 66 -0.36 13.17 -4.71
N LEU A 67 0.84 12.58 -4.66
CA LEU A 67 1.30 11.79 -3.51
C LEU A 67 1.33 12.65 -2.24
N ARG A 68 1.90 13.86 -2.31
CA ARG A 68 1.94 14.79 -1.15
C ARG A 68 0.54 15.19 -0.71
N HIS A 69 -0.40 15.32 -1.66
CA HIS A 69 -1.79 15.59 -1.31
C HIS A 69 -2.42 14.42 -0.53
N LEU A 70 -2.21 13.18 -0.97
CA LEU A 70 -2.70 11.98 -0.26
C LEU A 70 -2.07 11.88 1.14
N GLU A 71 -0.78 12.12 1.27
CA GLU A 71 -0.06 12.08 2.56
C GLU A 71 -0.67 13.00 3.62
N LYS A 72 -1.26 14.12 3.23
CA LYS A 72 -1.91 15.05 4.15
C LYS A 72 -3.20 14.50 4.75
N HIS A 73 -3.79 13.49 4.13
CA HIS A 73 -5.13 13.01 4.47
C HIS A 73 -5.16 11.55 4.92
N TRP A 74 -4.13 10.76 4.60
CA TRP A 74 -4.08 9.38 5.03
C TRP A 74 -3.61 9.21 6.47
N VAL A 75 -3.83 8.04 7.04
CA VAL A 75 -3.36 7.67 8.38
C VAL A 75 -2.21 6.69 8.22
N GLU A 76 -1.06 6.98 8.84
CA GLU A 76 0.11 6.12 8.77
C GLU A 76 0.22 5.20 9.98
N VAL A 77 0.56 3.94 9.72
CA VAL A 77 1.02 3.01 10.75
C VAL A 77 2.51 3.26 10.96
N GLU A 78 2.86 3.68 12.15
CA GLU A 78 4.22 4.09 12.51
C GLU A 78 5.19 2.88 12.62
N PRO A 79 6.50 3.10 12.39
CA PRO A 79 7.52 2.05 12.43
C PRO A 79 7.89 1.68 13.88
N THR A 80 7.03 0.90 14.51
CA THR A 80 7.21 0.46 15.90
C THR A 80 7.89 -0.90 16.00
N GLN A 81 8.34 -1.25 17.20
CA GLN A 81 8.88 -2.59 17.49
C GLN A 81 7.82 -3.67 17.29
N THR A 82 6.55 -3.37 17.56
CA THR A 82 5.44 -4.30 17.32
C THR A 82 5.30 -4.64 15.84
N VAL A 83 5.40 -3.65 14.95
CA VAL A 83 5.40 -3.89 13.50
C VAL A 83 6.59 -4.73 13.09
N ARG A 84 7.78 -4.46 13.62
CA ARG A 84 8.98 -5.25 13.32
C ARG A 84 8.82 -6.72 13.71
N ALA A 85 8.33 -6.99 14.91
CA ALA A 85 8.10 -8.36 15.38
C ALA A 85 7.06 -9.09 14.51
N GLN A 86 5.97 -8.42 14.14
CA GLN A 86 4.97 -9.00 13.23
C GLN A 86 5.56 -9.26 11.84
N THR A 87 6.40 -8.38 11.32
CA THR A 87 7.08 -8.59 10.04
C THR A 87 7.91 -9.86 10.05
N GLU A 88 8.69 -10.08 11.10
CA GLU A 88 9.51 -11.28 11.26
C GLU A 88 8.65 -12.56 11.34
N ARG A 89 7.51 -12.49 12.04
CA ARG A 89 6.54 -13.60 12.07
C ARG A 89 6.02 -13.93 10.67
N LEU A 90 5.60 -12.93 9.93
CA LEU A 90 5.03 -13.10 8.57
C LEU A 90 6.05 -13.65 7.59
N LEU A 91 7.33 -13.25 7.71
CA LEU A 91 8.41 -13.79 6.89
C LEU A 91 8.65 -15.29 7.11
N ARG A 92 8.36 -15.80 8.31
CA ARG A 92 8.48 -17.24 8.60
C ARG A 92 7.32 -18.05 8.02
N ILE A 93 6.16 -17.43 7.81
CA ILE A 93 4.92 -18.12 7.43
C ILE A 93 4.62 -17.98 5.93
N HIS A 94 4.94 -16.84 5.34
CA HIS A 94 4.57 -16.50 3.96
C HIS A 94 5.81 -16.25 3.10
N PRO A 95 5.76 -16.60 1.79
CA PRO A 95 6.87 -16.35 0.86
C PRO A 95 6.87 -14.88 0.41
N LEU A 96 7.14 -13.96 1.32
CA LEU A 96 7.18 -12.52 1.08
C LEU A 96 8.60 -11.97 1.16
N ARG A 97 8.86 -10.90 0.41
CA ARG A 97 10.05 -10.06 0.61
C ARG A 97 9.79 -9.08 1.76
N ALA A 98 10.85 -8.49 2.28
CA ALA A 98 10.79 -7.61 3.45
C ALA A 98 9.79 -6.45 3.27
N ALA A 99 9.78 -5.79 2.12
CA ALA A 99 8.87 -4.67 1.87
C ALA A 99 7.41 -5.08 1.95
N ASP A 100 7.03 -6.20 1.35
CA ASP A 100 5.65 -6.70 1.38
C ASP A 100 5.27 -7.20 2.78
N ALA A 101 6.20 -7.83 3.48
CA ALA A 101 5.98 -8.27 4.85
C ALA A 101 5.76 -7.09 5.81
N LEU A 102 6.46 -5.97 5.61
CA LEU A 102 6.23 -4.73 6.36
C LEU A 102 4.84 -4.14 6.09
N GLN A 103 4.39 -4.15 4.83
CA GLN A 103 3.04 -3.71 4.47
C GLN A 103 1.98 -4.53 5.22
N LEU A 104 2.09 -5.85 5.13
CA LEU A 104 1.13 -6.73 5.78
C LEU A 104 1.19 -6.64 7.30
N ALA A 105 2.39 -6.54 7.88
CA ALA A 105 2.58 -6.38 9.31
C ALA A 105 1.93 -5.09 9.83
N ALA A 106 2.07 -3.99 9.10
CA ALA A 106 1.42 -2.73 9.45
C ALA A 106 -0.10 -2.88 9.48
N ALA A 107 -0.67 -3.55 8.49
CA ALA A 107 -2.11 -3.83 8.47
C ALA A 107 -2.56 -4.69 9.65
N VAL A 108 -1.82 -5.76 9.95
CA VAL A 108 -2.12 -6.65 11.09
C VAL A 108 -2.10 -5.88 12.41
N VAL A 109 -1.08 -5.07 12.64
CA VAL A 109 -0.95 -4.26 13.87
C VAL A 109 -2.08 -3.24 13.99
N ALA A 110 -2.43 -2.57 12.90
CA ALA A 110 -3.48 -1.54 12.91
C ALA A 110 -4.89 -2.12 13.08
N CYS A 111 -5.15 -3.28 12.50
CA CYS A 111 -6.50 -3.88 12.51
C CYS A 111 -6.71 -4.84 13.68
N HIS A 112 -5.66 -5.25 14.38
CA HIS A 112 -5.73 -6.16 15.53
C HIS A 112 -6.62 -7.40 15.25
N HIS A 113 -7.73 -7.54 15.97
CA HIS A 113 -8.63 -8.68 15.87
C HIS A 113 -9.74 -8.52 14.81
N GLU A 114 -9.75 -7.41 14.07
CA GLU A 114 -10.78 -7.10 13.08
C GLU A 114 -10.35 -7.41 11.64
N ALA A 115 -9.29 -8.19 11.47
CA ALA A 115 -8.75 -8.54 10.15
C ALA A 115 -9.81 -9.15 9.22
N THR A 116 -10.71 -9.97 9.74
CA THR A 116 -11.76 -10.64 8.95
C THR A 116 -12.77 -9.69 8.29
N THR A 117 -12.82 -8.44 8.73
CA THR A 117 -13.72 -7.43 8.16
C THR A 117 -12.98 -6.28 7.50
N SER A 118 -11.65 -6.25 7.62
CA SER A 118 -10.83 -5.13 7.14
C SER A 118 -10.42 -5.32 5.69
N PRO A 119 -10.71 -4.35 4.82
CA PRO A 119 -10.24 -4.38 3.44
C PRO A 119 -8.74 -4.09 3.33
N PHE A 120 -8.09 -4.84 2.45
CA PHE A 120 -6.66 -4.69 2.14
C PHE A 120 -6.50 -4.55 0.62
N GLU A 121 -6.07 -3.39 0.17
CA GLU A 121 -5.93 -3.06 -1.24
C GLU A 121 -4.50 -3.27 -1.71
N THR A 122 -4.30 -4.16 -2.68
CA THR A 122 -2.99 -4.45 -3.28
C THR A 122 -3.14 -4.95 -4.72
N ALA A 123 -2.13 -4.71 -5.54
CA ALA A 123 -1.99 -5.31 -6.86
C ALA A 123 -0.91 -6.41 -6.88
N ALA A 124 -0.22 -6.64 -5.77
CA ALA A 124 0.83 -7.65 -5.65
C ALA A 124 0.24 -9.02 -5.29
N LEU A 125 0.35 -10.00 -6.19
CA LEU A 125 -0.31 -11.31 -6.04
C LEU A 125 0.11 -12.08 -4.79
N ARG A 126 1.41 -12.09 -4.47
CA ARG A 126 1.92 -12.79 -3.27
C ARG A 126 1.45 -12.13 -1.98
N LEU A 127 1.40 -10.80 -1.99
CA LEU A 127 0.90 -10.04 -0.85
C LEU A 127 -0.60 -10.24 -0.67
N ALA A 128 -1.36 -10.25 -1.76
CA ALA A 128 -2.80 -10.56 -1.74
C ALA A 128 -3.09 -11.93 -1.12
N ASP A 129 -2.36 -12.97 -1.54
CA ASP A 129 -2.51 -14.32 -0.99
C ASP A 129 -2.19 -14.36 0.51
N ALA A 130 -1.09 -13.75 0.91
CA ALA A 130 -0.70 -13.68 2.32
C ALA A 130 -1.74 -12.91 3.17
N ALA A 131 -2.23 -11.78 2.66
CA ALA A 131 -3.25 -10.98 3.34
C ALA A 131 -4.55 -11.77 3.54
N GLN A 132 -5.01 -12.51 2.52
CA GLN A 132 -6.17 -13.39 2.63
C GLN A 132 -5.97 -14.46 3.69
N ARG A 133 -4.79 -15.07 3.75
CA ARG A 133 -4.45 -16.08 4.76
C ARG A 133 -4.40 -15.51 6.19
N GLU A 134 -4.07 -14.24 6.33
CA GLU A 134 -4.12 -13.53 7.61
C GLU A 134 -5.54 -13.01 7.94
N GLY A 135 -6.53 -13.25 7.08
CA GLY A 135 -7.94 -12.95 7.33
C GLY A 135 -8.46 -11.65 6.73
N PHE A 136 -7.66 -10.93 5.94
CA PHE A 136 -8.11 -9.70 5.28
C PHE A 136 -9.03 -9.97 4.09
N VAL A 137 -9.91 -9.03 3.81
CA VAL A 137 -10.70 -8.99 2.57
C VAL A 137 -9.89 -8.22 1.53
N VAL A 138 -9.39 -8.92 0.53
CA VAL A 138 -8.48 -8.34 -0.47
C VAL A 138 -9.27 -7.80 -1.66
N GLY A 139 -8.94 -6.57 -2.04
CA GLY A 139 -9.51 -5.89 -3.19
C GLY A 139 -8.46 -5.39 -4.19
#